data_3f3dc9346e1f4614c1bfaa8826192046
#
_entry.id   3f3dc9346e1f4614c1bfaa8826192046
#
_cell.length_a   1.000
_cell.length_b   1.000
_cell.length_c   1.000
_cell.angle_alpha   90.00
_cell.angle_beta   90.00
_cell.angle_gamma   90.00
#
_symmetry.space_group_name_H-M   'P 1'
#
loop_
_entity.id
_entity.type
_entity.pdbx_description
1 polymer ?
#
loop_
_entity_poly.entity_id
_entity_poly.type
_entity_poly.pdbx_seq_one_letter_code
_entity_poly.pdbx_strand_id
1 'polypeptide(L)'
;MFPKPEFQGSTTVGERGQIVLPAEMRKKHDIKPGDKLLVISNPLPNGAWAIMLMESSVLNQFLSDMTEQIGQILEAHGKEENDDTSE
;
A
#
# COMPACT_ATOMS: atom_id res chain seq x y z
N MET A 1 14.05 -1.56 -8.06
CA MET A 1 13.27 -1.99 -9.22
C MET A 1 12.25 -3.04 -8.81
N PHE A 2 11.05 -2.90 -9.26
CA PHE A 2 9.98 -3.81 -8.87
C PHE A 2 9.91 -5.01 -9.81
N PRO A 3 9.67 -6.20 -9.28
CA PRO A 3 9.41 -7.35 -10.13
C PRO A 3 8.17 -7.10 -10.99
N LYS A 4 8.09 -7.83 -12.09
CA LYS A 4 6.94 -7.72 -12.97
C LYS A 4 5.69 -8.26 -12.27
N PRO A 5 4.56 -7.57 -12.40
CA PRO A 5 3.31 -8.12 -11.89
C PRO A 5 2.91 -9.34 -12.69
N GLU A 6 2.26 -10.29 -12.03
CA GLU A 6 1.78 -11.51 -12.66
C GLU A 6 0.26 -11.53 -12.62
N PHE A 7 -0.34 -11.90 -13.73
CA PHE A 7 -1.79 -12.09 -13.78
C PHE A 7 -2.16 -13.37 -13.05
N GLN A 8 -3.03 -13.28 -12.07
CA GLN A 8 -3.41 -14.42 -11.23
C GLN A 8 -4.87 -14.83 -11.42
N GLY A 9 -5.57 -14.22 -12.35
CA GLY A 9 -6.95 -14.53 -12.58
C GLY A 9 -7.87 -13.37 -12.29
N SER A 10 -9.15 -13.61 -12.33
CA SER A 10 -10.15 -12.61 -12.06
C SER A 10 -11.07 -13.09 -10.95
N THR A 11 -11.80 -12.16 -10.36
CA THR A 11 -12.76 -12.47 -9.32
C THR A 11 -13.98 -11.57 -9.52
N THR A 12 -15.09 -12.00 -8.96
CA THR A 12 -16.36 -11.26 -9.08
C THR A 12 -16.76 -10.77 -7.71
N VAL A 13 -17.21 -9.52 -7.66
CA VAL A 13 -17.68 -8.93 -6.40
C VAL A 13 -19.05 -9.49 -6.06
N GLY A 14 -19.19 -10.05 -4.86
CA GLY A 14 -20.46 -10.56 -4.37
C GLY A 14 -21.37 -9.46 -3.86
N GLU A 15 -22.58 -9.84 -3.44
CA GLU A 15 -23.61 -8.90 -3.02
C GLU A 15 -23.19 -8.03 -1.84
N ARG A 16 -22.33 -8.56 -0.98
CA ARG A 16 -21.85 -7.83 0.19
C ARG A 16 -20.52 -7.17 -0.02
N GLY A 17 -20.09 -7.05 -1.27
CA GLY A 17 -18.79 -6.49 -1.57
C GLY A 17 -17.64 -7.46 -1.36
N GLN A 18 -17.92 -8.74 -1.19
CA GLN A 18 -16.90 -9.74 -0.94
C GLN A 18 -16.32 -10.26 -2.26
N ILE A 19 -15.05 -10.57 -2.22
CA ILE A 19 -14.37 -11.23 -3.33
C ILE A 19 -13.64 -12.46 -2.81
N VAL A 20 -13.39 -13.40 -3.71
CA VAL A 20 -12.58 -14.57 -3.38
C VAL A 20 -11.23 -14.40 -4.06
N LEU A 21 -10.17 -14.47 -3.29
CA LEU A 21 -8.82 -14.41 -3.85
C LEU A 21 -8.56 -15.69 -4.64
N PRO A 22 -7.98 -15.59 -5.84
CA PRO A 22 -7.70 -16.81 -6.63
C PRO A 22 -6.85 -17.80 -5.86
N ALA A 23 -7.16 -19.08 -6.03
CA ALA A 23 -6.49 -20.14 -5.29
C ALA A 23 -4.98 -20.16 -5.55
N GLU A 24 -4.58 -19.91 -6.79
CA GLU A 24 -3.17 -19.87 -7.14
C GLU A 24 -2.42 -18.81 -6.37
N MET A 25 -3.06 -17.63 -6.24
CA MET A 25 -2.45 -16.53 -5.50
C MET A 25 -2.36 -16.85 -4.00
N ARG A 26 -3.40 -17.47 -3.46
CA ARG A 26 -3.40 -17.86 -2.05
C ARG A 26 -2.29 -18.85 -1.74
N LYS A 27 -2.06 -19.80 -2.64
CA LYS A 27 -1.00 -20.80 -2.49
C LYS A 27 0.38 -20.14 -2.61
N LYS A 28 0.54 -19.28 -3.60
CA LYS A 28 1.82 -18.64 -3.88
C LYS A 28 2.29 -17.83 -2.69
N HIS A 29 1.39 -17.14 -2.04
CA HIS A 29 1.72 -16.25 -0.94
C HIS A 29 1.36 -16.82 0.42
N ASP A 30 0.95 -18.09 0.47
CA ASP A 30 0.60 -18.77 1.71
C ASP A 30 -0.44 -17.99 2.52
N ILE A 31 -1.46 -17.50 1.83
CA ILE A 31 -2.54 -16.75 2.47
C ILE A 31 -3.53 -17.72 3.10
N LYS A 32 -3.77 -17.57 4.37
CA LYS A 32 -4.60 -18.48 5.16
C LYS A 32 -5.79 -17.76 5.75
N PRO A 33 -6.85 -18.50 6.07
CA PRO A 33 -7.98 -17.89 6.78
C PRO A 33 -7.51 -17.16 8.04
N GLY A 34 -8.03 -15.98 8.24
CA GLY A 34 -7.65 -15.15 9.38
C GLY A 34 -6.50 -14.21 9.12
N ASP A 35 -5.78 -14.38 8.02
CA ASP A 35 -4.72 -13.44 7.68
C ASP A 35 -5.32 -12.08 7.38
N LYS A 36 -4.65 -11.04 7.83
CA LYS A 36 -5.06 -9.67 7.55
C LYS A 36 -4.30 -9.12 6.37
N LEU A 37 -5.02 -8.54 5.46
CA LEU A 37 -4.46 -7.86 4.31
C LEU A 37 -4.84 -6.40 4.37
N LEU A 38 -3.89 -5.56 4.01
CA LEU A 38 -4.14 -4.13 3.87
C LEU A 38 -4.71 -3.87 2.49
N VAL A 39 -5.71 -3.03 2.44
CA VAL A 39 -6.39 -2.70 1.19
C VAL A 39 -6.10 -1.25 0.87
N ILE A 40 -5.43 -1.00 -0.24
CA ILE A 40 -5.05 0.34 -0.66
C ILE A 40 -5.67 0.61 -2.01
N SER A 41 -6.32 1.76 -2.12
CA SER A 41 -6.95 2.19 -3.36
C SER A 41 -6.06 3.20 -4.06
N ASN A 42 -5.81 2.98 -5.35
CA ASN A 42 -5.03 3.91 -6.16
C ASN A 42 -5.89 4.47 -7.29
N PRO A 43 -6.00 5.80 -7.38
CA PRO A 43 -6.62 6.38 -8.58
C PRO A 43 -5.68 6.24 -9.77
N LEU A 44 -6.26 5.99 -10.91
CA LEU A 44 -5.54 5.89 -12.17
C LEU A 44 -6.08 6.94 -13.14
N PRO A 45 -5.36 7.19 -14.24
CA PRO A 45 -5.86 8.14 -15.24
C PRO A 45 -7.21 7.72 -15.82
N ASN A 46 -7.96 8.69 -16.31
CA ASN A 46 -9.22 8.48 -17.02
C ASN A 46 -10.32 7.89 -16.16
N GLY A 47 -10.29 8.15 -14.85
CA GLY A 47 -11.32 7.65 -13.95
C GLY A 47 -11.19 6.19 -13.60
N ALA A 48 -10.15 5.52 -14.05
CA ALA A 48 -9.88 4.16 -13.65
C ALA A 48 -9.31 4.12 -12.24
N TRP A 49 -9.24 2.94 -11.67
CA TRP A 49 -8.72 2.76 -10.32
C TRP A 49 -8.10 1.38 -10.18
N ALA A 50 -7.29 1.24 -9.18
CA ALA A 50 -6.70 -0.05 -8.81
C ALA A 50 -6.79 -0.24 -7.31
N ILE A 51 -6.86 -1.49 -6.90
CA ILE A 51 -6.84 -1.85 -5.49
C ILE A 51 -5.65 -2.77 -5.28
N MET A 52 -4.84 -2.45 -4.27
CA MET A 52 -3.74 -3.29 -3.87
C MET A 52 -4.05 -3.96 -2.54
N LEU A 53 -3.72 -5.24 -2.48
CA LEU A 53 -3.77 -6.00 -1.24
C LEU A 53 -2.35 -6.32 -0.83
N MET A 54 -1.99 -5.98 0.40
CA MET A 54 -0.65 -6.20 0.90
C MET A 54 -0.69 -6.92 2.24
N GLU A 55 0.31 -7.75 2.48
CA GLU A 55 0.41 -8.32 3.82
C GLU A 55 0.79 -7.24 4.82
N SER A 56 0.39 -7.45 6.07
CA SER A 56 0.50 -6.41 7.08
C SER A 56 1.95 -6.05 7.44
N SER A 57 2.90 -6.98 7.26
CA SER A 57 4.30 -6.69 7.57
C SER A 57 4.90 -5.63 6.64
N VAL A 58 4.39 -5.55 5.41
CA VAL A 58 4.86 -4.55 4.46
C VAL A 58 4.54 -3.14 4.92
N LEU A 59 3.42 -2.97 5.63
CA LEU A 59 3.03 -1.66 6.12
C LEU A 59 4.06 -1.09 7.07
N ASN A 60 4.59 -1.91 7.96
CA ASN A 60 5.58 -1.44 8.92
C ASN A 60 6.81 -0.90 8.23
N GLN A 61 7.28 -1.59 7.21
CA GLN A 61 8.43 -1.13 6.45
C GLN A 61 8.12 0.14 5.67
N PHE A 62 6.93 0.17 5.05
CA PHE A 62 6.49 1.35 4.31
C PHE A 62 6.41 2.57 5.22
N LEU A 63 5.84 2.40 6.41
CA LEU A 63 5.72 3.49 7.37
C LEU A 63 7.09 3.92 7.90
N SER A 64 7.99 2.98 8.11
CA SER A 64 9.35 3.31 8.54
C SER A 64 10.07 4.15 7.49
N ASP A 65 9.97 3.72 6.23
CA ASP A 65 10.58 4.47 5.14
C ASP A 65 9.99 5.85 5.01
N MET A 66 8.66 5.97 5.09
CA MET A 66 7.98 7.25 5.06
C MET A 66 8.41 8.15 6.21
N THR A 67 8.47 7.58 7.40
CA THR A 67 8.85 8.32 8.59
C THR A 67 10.27 8.85 8.46
N GLU A 68 11.16 8.04 7.91
CA GLU A 68 12.53 8.46 7.68
C GLU A 68 12.59 9.62 6.68
N GLN A 69 11.85 9.50 5.57
CA GLN A 69 11.80 10.56 4.57
C GLN A 69 11.20 11.83 5.15
N ILE A 70 10.12 11.71 5.89
CA ILE A 70 9.48 12.84 6.53
C ILE A 70 10.42 13.48 7.54
N GLY A 71 11.14 12.67 8.30
CA GLY A 71 12.12 13.15 9.25
C GLY A 71 13.21 13.98 8.58
N GLN A 72 13.70 13.49 7.44
CA GLN A 72 14.71 14.23 6.69
C GLN A 72 14.16 15.55 6.15
N ILE A 73 12.94 15.52 5.64
CA ILE A 73 12.28 16.71 5.13
C ILE A 73 12.08 17.71 6.26
N LEU A 74 11.59 17.25 7.41
CA LEU A 74 11.36 18.12 8.56
C LEU A 74 12.65 18.70 9.11
N GLU A 75 13.74 17.94 9.08
CA GLU A 75 15.03 18.47 9.49
C GLU A 75 15.46 19.62 8.60
N ALA A 76 15.35 19.42 7.29
CA ALA A 76 15.73 20.45 6.34
C ALA A 76 14.82 21.66 6.45
N HIS A 77 13.52 21.44 6.50
CA HIS A 77 12.55 22.53 6.60
C HIS A 77 12.47 23.12 7.98
N GLY A 78 12.79 22.32 8.99
CA GLY A 78 12.81 22.81 10.36
C GLY A 78 13.77 23.96 10.55
N LYS A 79 14.91 23.92 9.88
CA LYS A 79 15.87 25.02 9.93
C LYS A 79 15.32 26.25 9.25
N GLU A 80 14.64 26.07 8.13
CA GLU A 80 14.01 27.17 7.42
C GLU A 80 12.84 27.75 8.19
N GLU A 81 12.03 26.86 8.76
CA GLU A 81 10.87 27.28 9.55
C GLU A 81 11.27 28.01 10.80
N ASN A 82 12.37 27.60 11.41
CA ASN A 82 12.88 28.33 12.57
C ASN A 82 13.25 29.75 12.22
N ASP A 83 13.81 29.96 11.03
CA ASP A 83 14.10 31.29 10.54
C ASP A 83 12.82 32.06 10.29
N ASP A 84 11.82 31.39 9.71
CA ASP A 84 10.54 32.01 9.44
C ASP A 84 9.80 32.35 10.73
N THR A 85 9.81 31.42 11.68
CA THR A 85 9.08 31.64 12.93
C THR A 85 9.75 32.64 13.81
N SER A 86 11.01 32.97 13.58
CA SER A 86 11.69 34.00 14.34
C SER A 86 11.18 35.38 13.98
N GLU A 87 10.43 35.47 12.93
CA GLU A 87 9.76 36.69 12.55
C GLU A 87 8.65 37.02 13.54
#